data_dfec7b7c43025e9b0be6323f3d542f95
#
_entry.id   dfec7b7c43025e9b0be6323f3d542f95
#
_cell.length_a   1.000
_cell.length_b   1.000
_cell.length_c   1.000
_cell.angle_alpha   90.00
_cell.angle_beta   90.00
_cell.angle_gamma   90.00
#
_symmetry.space_group_name_H-M   'P 1'
#
loop_
_entity.id
_entity.type
_entity.pdbx_description
1 polymer ?
#
loop_
_entity_poly.entity_id
_entity_poly.type
_entity_poly.pdbx_seq_one_letter_code
_entity_poly.pdbx_strand_id
1 'polypeptide(L)' 'MLVSAKEMLQKAKAGHYAVGQFNINNLEWTKAILLTAQENNSPVILGVSEGAGKYMTGYKTVVGMVNGML' A
#
# COMPACT_ATOMS: atom_id res chain seq x y z
N MET A 1 -4.09 -7.35 4.76
CA MET A 1 -3.82 -6.92 6.15
C MET A 1 -2.67 -5.94 6.17
N LEU A 2 -2.83 -4.85 6.89
CA LEU A 2 -1.76 -3.88 7.07
C LEU A 2 -0.75 -4.39 8.11
N VAL A 3 0.53 -4.36 7.75
CA VAL A 3 1.61 -4.83 8.62
C VAL A 3 2.76 -3.83 8.58
N SER A 4 3.65 -3.94 9.55
CA SER A 4 4.91 -3.18 9.51
C SER A 4 5.76 -3.66 8.33
N ALA A 5 6.48 -2.75 7.71
CA ALA A 5 7.37 -3.09 6.60
C ALA A 5 8.68 -3.77 7.04
N LYS A 6 8.93 -3.86 8.35
CA LYS A 6 10.21 -4.35 8.86
C LYS A 6 10.54 -5.76 8.39
N GLU A 7 9.67 -6.73 8.67
CA GLU A 7 9.87 -8.11 8.24
C GLU A 7 9.86 -8.26 6.73
N MET A 8 8.95 -7.55 6.08
CA MET A 8 8.81 -7.53 4.63
C MET A 8 10.12 -7.13 3.96
N LEU A 9 10.76 -6.07 4.44
CA LEU A 9 12.01 -5.57 3.88
C LEU A 9 13.20 -6.45 4.24
N GLN A 10 13.20 -7.07 5.42
CA GLN A 10 14.23 -8.03 5.79
C GLN A 10 14.20 -9.26 4.88
N LYS A 11 13.02 -9.78 4.59
CA LYS A 11 12.85 -10.91 3.67
C LYS A 11 13.27 -10.54 2.25
N ALA A 12 12.93 -9.34 1.80
CA ALA A 12 13.30 -8.85 0.48
C ALA A 12 14.82 -8.76 0.34
N LYS A 13 15.49 -8.24 1.36
CA LYS A 13 16.94 -8.13 1.37
C LYS A 13 17.59 -9.52 1.33
N ALA A 14 17.12 -10.43 2.16
CA ALA A 14 17.65 -11.81 2.20
C ALA A 14 17.39 -12.57 0.91
N GLY A 15 16.24 -12.33 0.27
CA GLY A 15 15.86 -13.02 -0.98
C GLY A 15 16.32 -12.31 -2.25
N HIS A 16 17.02 -11.18 -2.12
CA HIS A 16 17.54 -10.39 -3.26
C HIS A 16 16.43 -9.93 -4.21
N TYR A 17 15.32 -9.41 -3.65
CA TYR A 17 14.25 -8.82 -4.45
C TYR A 17 13.82 -7.50 -3.84
N ALA A 18 13.09 -6.70 -4.60
CA ALA A 18 12.59 -5.41 -4.13
C ALA A 18 11.09 -5.48 -3.83
N VAL A 19 10.65 -4.62 -2.94
CA VAL A 19 9.21 -4.41 -2.69
C VAL A 19 8.84 -3.07 -3.29
N GLY A 20 7.83 -3.06 -4.15
CA GLY A 20 7.37 -1.82 -4.79
C GLY A 20 6.60 -0.93 -3.82
N GLN A 21 6.83 0.37 -3.93
CA GLN A 21 6.05 1.39 -3.25
C GLN A 21 5.25 2.15 -4.30
N PHE A 22 3.94 2.28 -4.10
CA PHE A 22 3.06 2.94 -5.05
C PHE A 22 2.24 4.02 -4.36
N ASN A 23 2.21 5.20 -4.94
CA ASN A 23 1.42 6.31 -4.43
C ASN A 23 -0.05 6.08 -4.73
N ILE A 24 -0.90 6.36 -3.77
CA ILE A 24 -2.34 6.30 -3.93
C ILE A 24 -2.94 7.71 -3.78
N ASN A 25 -3.92 8.03 -4.62
CA ASN A 25 -4.60 9.31 -4.60
C ASN A 25 -6.12 9.17 -4.43
N ASN A 26 -6.67 8.00 -4.67
CA ASN A 26 -8.10 7.75 -4.61
C ASN A 26 -8.38 6.26 -4.44
N LEU A 27 -9.67 5.93 -4.37
CA LEU A 27 -10.12 4.56 -4.19
C LEU A 27 -9.77 3.67 -5.39
N GLU A 28 -9.90 4.19 -6.60
CA GLU A 28 -9.67 3.42 -7.83
C GLU A 28 -8.21 2.98 -7.96
N TRP A 29 -7.28 3.88 -7.67
CA TRP A 29 -5.85 3.56 -7.69
C TRP A 29 -5.49 2.53 -6.61
N THR A 30 -6.04 2.72 -5.42
CA THR A 30 -5.81 1.79 -4.29
C THR A 30 -6.31 0.41 -4.63
N LYS A 31 -7.53 0.32 -5.17
CA LYS A 31 -8.14 -0.94 -5.59
C LYS A 31 -7.27 -1.64 -6.64
N ALA A 32 -6.82 -0.91 -7.65
CA ALA A 32 -6.00 -1.47 -8.73
C ALA A 32 -4.69 -2.04 -8.19
N ILE A 33 -4.02 -1.32 -7.31
CA ILE A 33 -2.75 -1.76 -6.73
C ILE A 33 -2.95 -3.00 -5.86
N LEU A 34 -3.95 -3.00 -5.00
CA LEU A 34 -4.19 -4.12 -4.09
C LEU A 34 -4.61 -5.38 -4.83
N LEU A 35 -5.48 -5.27 -5.84
CA LEU A 35 -5.89 -6.43 -6.64
C LEU A 35 -4.71 -7.01 -7.43
N THR A 36 -3.89 -6.15 -8.01
CA THR A 36 -2.71 -6.59 -8.76
C THR A 36 -1.70 -7.28 -7.84
N ALA A 37 -1.48 -6.71 -6.65
CA ALA A 37 -0.59 -7.32 -5.68
C ALA A 37 -1.07 -8.71 -5.26
N GLN A 38 -2.37 -8.86 -5.05
CA GLN A 38 -2.98 -10.13 -4.70
C GLN A 38 -2.85 -11.16 -5.82
N GLU A 39 -3.12 -10.76 -7.06
CA GLU A 39 -2.97 -11.62 -8.23
C GLU A 39 -1.55 -12.13 -8.42
N ASN A 40 -0.56 -11.30 -8.08
CA ASN A 40 0.85 -11.63 -8.19
C ASN A 40 1.42 -12.21 -6.90
N ASN A 41 0.60 -12.38 -5.89
CA ASN A 41 1.00 -12.92 -4.59
C ASN A 41 2.22 -12.17 -4.03
N SER A 42 2.20 -10.84 -4.16
CA SER A 42 3.34 -9.97 -3.83
C SER A 42 2.95 -8.93 -2.79
N PRO A 43 3.83 -8.65 -1.82
CA PRO A 43 3.62 -7.54 -0.90
C PRO A 43 3.85 -6.21 -1.62
N VAL A 44 3.18 -5.16 -1.15
CA VAL A 44 3.37 -3.80 -1.66
C VAL A 44 3.35 -2.81 -0.51
N ILE A 45 3.93 -1.65 -0.75
CA ILE A 45 3.85 -0.52 0.17
C ILE A 45 3.00 0.56 -0.50
N LEU A 46 1.96 1.00 0.18
CA LEU A 46 1.12 2.10 -0.30
C LEU A 46 1.66 3.41 0.25
N GLY A 47 1.97 4.35 -0.64
CA GLY A 47 2.48 5.65 -0.26
C GLY A 47 1.38 6.71 -0.34
N VAL A 48 1.31 7.57 0.67
CA VAL A 48 0.34 8.66 0.71
C VAL A 48 1.08 9.95 0.96
N SER A 49 1.15 10.82 -0.05
CA SER A 49 1.73 12.14 0.12
C SER A 49 0.83 13.02 0.98
N GLU A 50 1.38 14.10 1.50
CA GLU A 50 0.60 15.06 2.26
C GLU A 50 -0.56 15.63 1.43
N GLY A 51 -0.30 15.95 0.16
CA GLY A 51 -1.33 16.45 -0.75
C GLY A 51 -2.42 15.43 -1.03
N ALA A 52 -2.05 14.17 -1.25
CA ALA A 52 -3.01 13.09 -1.47
C ALA A 52 -3.85 12.84 -0.21
N GLY A 53 -3.22 12.90 0.96
CA GLY A 53 -3.93 12.77 2.23
C GLY A 53 -4.98 13.86 2.41
N LYS A 54 -4.65 15.11 2.08
CA LYS A 54 -5.60 16.22 2.12
C LYS A 54 -6.74 16.02 1.13
N TYR A 55 -6.40 15.61 -0.09
CA TYR A 55 -7.41 15.35 -1.13
C TYR A 55 -8.41 14.29 -0.68
N MET A 56 -7.95 13.24 -0.02
CA MET A 56 -8.79 12.14 0.48
C MET A 56 -9.41 12.42 1.85
N THR A 57 -9.33 13.65 2.34
CA THR A 57 -9.95 14.10 3.59
C THR A 57 -9.20 13.64 4.86
N GLY A 58 -7.94 13.31 4.73
CA GLY A 58 -7.07 12.98 5.86
C GLY A 58 -6.60 11.53 5.90
N TYR A 59 -5.53 11.30 6.63
CA TYR A 59 -4.93 9.97 6.70
C TYR A 59 -5.83 8.94 7.36
N LYS A 60 -6.68 9.35 8.29
CA LYS A 60 -7.64 8.45 8.93
C LYS A 60 -8.61 7.88 7.90
N THR A 61 -9.07 8.71 6.98
CA THR A 61 -9.94 8.27 5.87
C THR A 61 -9.20 7.29 4.97
N VAL A 62 -7.94 7.58 4.65
CA VAL A 62 -7.11 6.70 3.83
C VAL A 62 -6.96 5.33 4.48
N VAL A 63 -6.63 5.29 5.76
CA VAL A 63 -6.46 4.02 6.49
C VAL A 63 -7.77 3.24 6.53
N GLY A 64 -8.90 3.93 6.75
CA GLY A 64 -10.22 3.30 6.73
C GLY A 64 -10.55 2.70 5.37
N MET A 65 -10.25 3.43 4.30
CA MET A 65 -10.46 2.95 2.93
C MET A 65 -9.63 1.69 2.65
N VAL A 66 -8.35 1.72 2.98
CA VAL A 66 -7.46 0.57 2.76
C VAL A 66 -7.92 -0.63 3.58
N ASN A 67 -8.23 -0.44 4.86
CA ASN A 67 -8.72 -1.53 5.70
C ASN A 67 -10.05 -2.10 5.20
N GLY A 68 -10.88 -1.26 4.60
CA GLY A 68 -12.13 -1.71 4.01
C GLY A 68 -11.95 -2.61 2.81
N MET A 69 -10.82 -2.50 2.12
CA MET A 69 -10.50 -3.31 0.93
C MET A 69 -9.77 -4.61 1.28
N LEU A 70 -9.21 -4.71 2.48
CA LEU A 70 -8.44 -5.88 2.92
C LEU A 70 -9.32 -6.92 3.68
#